data_1854664ea3b982a11316cc4aa9472179
#
_entry.id   1854664ea3b982a11316cc4aa9472179
#
_cell.length_a   1.000
_cell.length_b   1.000
_cell.length_c   1.000
_cell.angle_alpha   90.00
_cell.angle_beta   90.00
_cell.angle_gamma   90.00
#
_symmetry.space_group_name_H-M   'P 1'
#
loop_
_entity.id
_entity.type
_entity.pdbx_description
1 polymer ?
#
loop_
_entity_poly.entity_id
_entity_poly.type
_entity_poly.pdbx_seq_one_letter_code
_entity_poly.pdbx_strand_id
1 'polypeptide(L)'
;MTPSLSKPYLVVADDQPARRVNVMKELSSRYGGDYEVHGCAVAELTGTLQEVHAAEGDVAVVLATCAGSAELLAGVRQLFPTARRALLIPWLGWANRTTADLVLRAMARGWIDLYVLQPGRRPDEIFHRTITELLQESARLRGDGPAGATVVADARSVRAHELRSTLAGLGIPHRVRRGDDGAPPAVTLADGTVLIDPSPAELARALGFPTELESHDADLVVVGAGPAGLGAAVYAASEGLRTTVLDGGAVGGQAGSSSLIRNYLGFPRGLGGGELAQRAYQQAWLFGTRFRLTERVVTLERREPDLVVRCADGMEVTARAVVLALGVEYRRLDAPGLAELEGAGIYYGATMSEARALEGEDVYVVGGGNSAGQAALHVARYARQVTVLVRGDSLASSMSQYLIEALDEAPNVEVRYRTSVVAGSGEGLLETLELETDGERETVPAAALFVLIGARPLTEWLPEEIERDEWGYIVTGPSRETTMPGVFAAGDVTSHSVKRVASAVGAGALAISGVHAYLTQEAARRPARN
;
A
#
# COMPACT_ATOMS: atom_id res chain seq x y z
N MET A 1 -39.04 2.10 4.13
CA MET A 1 -38.80 0.65 3.94
C MET A 1 -37.51 0.56 3.14
N THR A 2 -36.42 0.19 3.79
CA THR A 2 -35.16 -0.17 3.11
C THR A 2 -35.43 -1.39 2.25
N PRO A 3 -35.05 -1.43 0.96
CA PRO A 3 -35.17 -2.65 0.17
C PRO A 3 -34.35 -3.73 0.85
N SER A 4 -34.95 -4.90 1.04
CA SER A 4 -34.25 -6.13 1.48
C SER A 4 -33.22 -6.44 0.40
N LEU A 5 -31.97 -6.04 0.62
CA LEU A 5 -30.85 -6.45 -0.21
C LEU A 5 -30.78 -7.99 -0.16
N SER A 6 -30.93 -8.64 -1.30
CA SER A 6 -30.72 -10.08 -1.44
C SER A 6 -29.31 -10.40 -0.94
N LYS A 7 -29.16 -11.52 -0.20
CA LYS A 7 -27.85 -11.95 0.30
C LYS A 7 -26.91 -12.18 -0.87
N PRO A 8 -25.65 -11.72 -0.79
CA PRO A 8 -24.67 -12.00 -1.83
C PRO A 8 -24.33 -13.51 -1.87
N TYR A 9 -23.94 -13.98 -3.05
CA TYR A 9 -23.64 -15.40 -3.27
C TYR A 9 -22.17 -15.72 -2.96
N LEU A 10 -21.96 -16.93 -2.40
CA LEU A 10 -20.68 -17.65 -2.37
C LEU A 10 -20.80 -18.81 -3.36
N VAL A 11 -20.10 -18.74 -4.48
CA VAL A 11 -20.18 -19.74 -5.55
C VAL A 11 -19.01 -20.71 -5.48
N VAL A 12 -19.30 -22.02 -5.50
CA VAL A 12 -18.30 -23.09 -5.47
C VAL A 12 -18.39 -23.92 -6.76
N ALA A 13 -17.40 -23.80 -7.64
CA ALA A 13 -17.30 -24.57 -8.87
C ALA A 13 -16.32 -25.74 -8.71
N ASP A 14 -16.83 -26.95 -8.72
CA ASP A 14 -16.04 -28.17 -8.56
C ASP A 14 -16.72 -29.37 -9.25
N ASP A 15 -15.98 -30.06 -10.12
CA ASP A 15 -16.49 -31.23 -10.86
C ASP A 15 -16.66 -32.47 -9.99
N GLN A 16 -16.06 -32.51 -8.79
CA GLN A 16 -16.24 -33.62 -7.84
C GLN A 16 -17.39 -33.33 -6.87
N PRO A 17 -18.57 -33.98 -7.00
CA PRO A 17 -19.76 -33.68 -6.20
C PRO A 17 -19.52 -33.77 -4.69
N ALA A 18 -18.79 -34.80 -4.25
CA ALA A 18 -18.52 -35.01 -2.81
C ALA A 18 -17.67 -33.87 -2.23
N ARG A 19 -16.65 -33.40 -2.95
CA ARG A 19 -15.80 -32.28 -2.53
C ARG A 19 -16.58 -30.99 -2.54
N ARG A 20 -17.34 -30.71 -3.60
CA ARG A 20 -18.24 -29.55 -3.70
C ARG A 20 -19.19 -29.46 -2.52
N VAL A 21 -19.90 -30.56 -2.21
CA VAL A 21 -20.81 -30.61 -1.06
C VAL A 21 -20.08 -30.36 0.26
N ASN A 22 -18.84 -30.87 0.42
CA ASN A 22 -18.06 -30.63 1.64
C ASN A 22 -17.72 -29.14 1.82
N VAL A 23 -17.22 -28.48 0.76
CA VAL A 23 -16.92 -27.05 0.78
C VAL A 23 -18.17 -26.21 1.04
N MET A 24 -19.28 -26.51 0.34
CA MET A 24 -20.55 -25.82 0.54
C MET A 24 -21.07 -25.95 1.98
N LYS A 25 -21.01 -27.14 2.57
CA LYS A 25 -21.42 -27.34 3.96
C LYS A 25 -20.57 -26.57 4.95
N GLU A 26 -19.26 -26.46 4.68
CA GLU A 26 -18.35 -25.66 5.51
C GLU A 26 -18.69 -24.18 5.43
N LEU A 27 -18.90 -23.66 4.22
CA LEU A 27 -19.31 -22.27 4.01
C LEU A 27 -20.69 -21.98 4.63
N SER A 28 -21.68 -22.82 4.39
CA SER A 28 -23.05 -22.62 4.89
C SER A 28 -23.12 -22.64 6.41
N SER A 29 -22.30 -23.47 7.06
CA SER A 29 -22.29 -23.59 8.52
C SER A 29 -21.89 -22.28 9.21
N ARG A 30 -21.03 -21.47 8.59
CA ARG A 30 -20.50 -20.25 9.20
C ARG A 30 -21.06 -18.97 8.57
N TYR A 31 -21.30 -18.98 7.27
CA TYR A 31 -21.67 -17.78 6.52
C TYR A 31 -23.11 -17.79 5.98
N GLY A 32 -23.86 -18.89 6.08
CA GLY A 32 -25.21 -19.01 5.54
C GLY A 32 -26.24 -18.06 6.16
N GLY A 33 -25.92 -17.42 7.29
CA GLY A 33 -26.69 -16.32 7.86
C GLY A 33 -26.71 -15.07 6.99
N ASP A 34 -25.58 -14.76 6.35
CA ASP A 34 -25.33 -13.51 5.65
C ASP A 34 -25.17 -13.68 4.13
N TYR A 35 -24.88 -14.91 3.66
CA TYR A 35 -24.61 -15.24 2.27
C TYR A 35 -25.40 -16.44 1.79
N GLU A 36 -25.70 -16.51 0.50
CA GLU A 36 -26.24 -17.70 -0.16
C GLU A 36 -25.11 -18.54 -0.75
N VAL A 37 -25.04 -19.82 -0.38
CA VAL A 37 -23.97 -20.72 -0.85
C VAL A 37 -24.50 -21.58 -1.99
N HIS A 38 -23.93 -21.37 -3.19
CA HIS A 38 -24.32 -22.09 -4.41
C HIS A 38 -23.17 -22.93 -4.94
N GLY A 39 -23.48 -24.14 -5.46
CA GLY A 39 -22.48 -25.04 -6.01
C GLY A 39 -22.84 -25.53 -7.40
N CYS A 40 -21.87 -25.49 -8.33
CA CYS A 40 -22.02 -25.94 -9.72
C CYS A 40 -20.83 -26.79 -10.17
N ALA A 41 -20.94 -27.48 -11.31
CA ALA A 41 -19.78 -28.02 -11.99
C ALA A 41 -18.97 -26.89 -12.62
N VAL A 42 -17.66 -27.10 -12.86
CA VAL A 42 -16.79 -26.05 -13.44
C VAL A 42 -17.32 -25.57 -14.80
N ALA A 43 -17.81 -26.49 -15.63
CA ALA A 43 -18.38 -26.14 -16.94
C ALA A 43 -19.67 -25.29 -16.85
N GLU A 44 -20.39 -25.34 -15.74
CA GLU A 44 -21.63 -24.62 -15.51
C GLU A 44 -21.41 -23.22 -14.90
N LEU A 45 -20.19 -22.90 -14.46
CA LEU A 45 -19.89 -21.69 -13.71
C LEU A 45 -20.36 -20.41 -14.43
N THR A 46 -20.04 -20.28 -15.72
CA THR A 46 -20.39 -19.08 -16.51
C THR A 46 -21.90 -18.91 -16.59
N GLY A 47 -22.66 -20.00 -16.86
CA GLY A 47 -24.13 -19.97 -16.89
C GLY A 47 -24.74 -19.58 -15.55
N THR A 48 -24.26 -20.21 -14.46
CA THR A 48 -24.66 -19.88 -13.10
C THR A 48 -24.46 -18.40 -12.76
N LEU A 49 -23.31 -17.84 -13.12
CA LEU A 49 -23.02 -16.42 -12.88
C LEU A 49 -23.90 -15.49 -13.71
N GLN A 50 -24.19 -15.87 -14.96
CA GLN A 50 -25.13 -15.11 -15.82
C GLN A 50 -26.56 -15.13 -15.26
N GLU A 51 -27.02 -16.26 -14.73
CA GLU A 51 -28.33 -16.36 -14.06
C GLU A 51 -28.43 -15.46 -12.83
N VAL A 52 -27.39 -15.46 -11.98
CA VAL A 52 -27.31 -14.59 -10.80
C VAL A 52 -27.33 -13.12 -11.23
N HIS A 53 -26.56 -12.76 -12.26
CA HIS A 53 -26.51 -11.40 -12.79
C HIS A 53 -27.86 -10.95 -13.38
N ALA A 54 -28.52 -11.82 -14.15
CA ALA A 54 -29.84 -11.54 -14.73
C ALA A 54 -30.94 -11.38 -13.65
N ALA A 55 -30.76 -12.02 -12.49
CA ALA A 55 -31.64 -11.87 -11.33
C ALA A 55 -31.29 -10.67 -10.43
N GLU A 56 -30.40 -9.77 -10.89
CA GLU A 56 -29.87 -8.63 -10.11
C GLU A 56 -29.21 -9.06 -8.77
N GLY A 57 -28.77 -10.31 -8.68
CA GLY A 57 -28.03 -10.83 -7.52
C GLY A 57 -26.59 -10.35 -7.51
N ASP A 58 -25.95 -10.37 -6.36
CA ASP A 58 -24.53 -10.02 -6.19
C ASP A 58 -23.71 -11.25 -5.78
N VAL A 59 -22.44 -11.29 -6.19
CA VAL A 59 -21.51 -12.38 -5.85
C VAL A 59 -20.35 -11.81 -5.02
N ALA A 60 -20.17 -12.36 -3.82
CA ALA A 60 -19.07 -11.96 -2.94
C ALA A 60 -17.78 -12.72 -3.24
N VAL A 61 -17.86 -14.04 -3.39
CA VAL A 61 -16.68 -14.89 -3.61
C VAL A 61 -17.02 -16.01 -4.59
N VAL A 62 -16.10 -16.28 -5.52
CA VAL A 62 -16.12 -17.46 -6.39
C VAL A 62 -14.90 -18.33 -6.08
N LEU A 63 -15.15 -19.56 -5.70
CA LEU A 63 -14.14 -20.59 -5.45
C LEU A 63 -14.22 -21.62 -6.57
N ALA A 64 -13.12 -21.90 -7.27
CA ALA A 64 -13.09 -22.94 -8.29
C ALA A 64 -11.88 -23.84 -8.12
N THR A 65 -12.02 -25.14 -8.47
CA THR A 65 -10.91 -26.09 -8.44
C THR A 65 -9.95 -25.91 -9.60
N CYS A 66 -8.66 -26.26 -9.40
CA CYS A 66 -7.55 -25.94 -10.32
C CYS A 66 -7.68 -26.44 -11.77
N ALA A 67 -8.42 -27.50 -12.05
CA ALA A 67 -8.44 -28.10 -13.38
C ALA A 67 -9.29 -27.29 -14.37
N GLY A 68 -8.64 -26.51 -15.24
CA GLY A 68 -9.30 -25.79 -16.36
C GLY A 68 -10.14 -24.58 -15.97
N SER A 69 -10.19 -24.19 -14.71
CA SER A 69 -11.09 -23.13 -14.23
C SER A 69 -10.45 -21.75 -14.08
N ALA A 70 -9.12 -21.66 -14.11
CA ALA A 70 -8.43 -20.40 -13.85
C ALA A 70 -8.80 -19.31 -14.89
N GLU A 71 -8.94 -19.67 -16.14
CA GLU A 71 -9.37 -18.77 -17.22
C GLU A 71 -10.84 -18.36 -17.09
N LEU A 72 -11.72 -19.29 -16.64
CA LEU A 72 -13.13 -18.99 -16.39
C LEU A 72 -13.29 -17.94 -15.29
N LEU A 73 -12.42 -17.97 -14.27
CA LEU A 73 -12.41 -16.98 -13.19
C LEU A 73 -12.06 -15.56 -13.67
N ALA A 74 -11.38 -15.41 -14.79
CA ALA A 74 -11.13 -14.10 -15.39
C ALA A 74 -12.43 -13.40 -15.80
N GLY A 75 -13.39 -14.16 -16.36
CA GLY A 75 -14.69 -13.64 -16.80
C GLY A 75 -15.62 -13.20 -15.66
N VAL A 76 -15.42 -13.70 -14.45
CA VAL A 76 -16.24 -13.31 -13.26
C VAL A 76 -16.21 -11.80 -13.05
N ARG A 77 -15.08 -11.16 -13.29
CA ARG A 77 -14.90 -9.73 -13.04
C ARG A 77 -15.74 -8.85 -13.95
N GLN A 78 -16.03 -9.30 -15.17
CA GLN A 78 -16.87 -8.55 -16.10
C GLN A 78 -18.31 -8.46 -15.61
N LEU A 79 -18.81 -9.52 -14.95
CA LEU A 79 -20.16 -9.57 -14.42
C LEU A 79 -20.23 -9.02 -12.98
N PHE A 80 -19.22 -9.32 -12.17
CA PHE A 80 -19.15 -8.98 -10.75
C PHE A 80 -17.78 -8.37 -10.39
N PRO A 81 -17.58 -7.06 -10.62
CA PRO A 81 -16.28 -6.40 -10.40
C PRO A 81 -15.78 -6.48 -8.94
N THR A 82 -16.70 -6.58 -7.99
CA THR A 82 -16.42 -6.64 -6.55
C THR A 82 -16.22 -8.06 -6.01
N ALA A 83 -16.58 -9.09 -6.80
CA ALA A 83 -16.39 -10.48 -6.43
C ALA A 83 -14.91 -10.84 -6.29
N ARG A 84 -14.58 -11.56 -5.22
CA ARG A 84 -13.24 -12.14 -5.06
C ARG A 84 -13.20 -13.56 -5.63
N ARG A 85 -12.09 -13.90 -6.24
CA ARG A 85 -11.91 -15.12 -7.02
C ARG A 85 -10.74 -15.90 -6.46
N ALA A 86 -10.94 -17.18 -6.16
CA ALA A 86 -9.86 -18.00 -5.65
C ALA A 86 -9.88 -19.41 -6.23
N LEU A 87 -8.67 -19.98 -6.40
CA LEU A 87 -8.50 -21.39 -6.71
C LEU A 87 -8.47 -22.22 -5.42
N LEU A 88 -9.32 -23.23 -5.37
CA LEU A 88 -9.30 -24.28 -4.35
C LEU A 88 -8.20 -25.30 -4.69
N ILE A 89 -7.17 -25.37 -3.86
CA ILE A 89 -6.08 -26.33 -4.02
C ILE A 89 -6.10 -27.37 -2.88
N PRO A 90 -5.73 -28.63 -3.16
CA PRO A 90 -5.65 -29.63 -2.10
C PRO A 90 -4.51 -29.32 -1.13
N TRP A 91 -4.57 -29.87 0.09
CA TRP A 91 -3.46 -29.86 1.01
C TRP A 91 -2.19 -30.38 0.33
N LEU A 92 -1.07 -29.71 0.53
CA LEU A 92 0.20 -29.95 -0.17
C LEU A 92 0.16 -29.75 -1.69
N GLY A 93 -0.96 -29.27 -2.25
CA GLY A 93 -1.04 -28.95 -3.69
C GLY A 93 0.00 -27.93 -4.14
N TRP A 94 0.37 -27.00 -3.26
CA TRP A 94 1.45 -26.03 -3.48
C TRP A 94 2.86 -26.68 -3.57
N ALA A 95 3.07 -27.88 -3.06
CA ALA A 95 4.31 -28.65 -3.25
C ALA A 95 4.41 -29.29 -4.65
N ASN A 96 3.29 -29.37 -5.36
CA ASN A 96 3.28 -29.80 -6.76
C ASN A 96 3.62 -28.60 -7.67
N ARG A 97 4.72 -28.72 -8.43
CA ARG A 97 5.23 -27.66 -9.27
C ARG A 97 4.21 -27.15 -10.29
N THR A 98 3.47 -28.04 -10.93
CA THR A 98 2.43 -27.69 -11.91
C THR A 98 1.31 -26.87 -11.28
N THR A 99 0.88 -27.23 -10.06
CA THR A 99 -0.14 -26.47 -9.32
C THR A 99 0.39 -25.11 -8.88
N ALA A 100 1.64 -25.05 -8.42
CA ALA A 100 2.27 -23.80 -8.03
C ALA A 100 2.41 -22.84 -9.23
N ASP A 101 2.90 -23.34 -10.37
CA ASP A 101 3.05 -22.56 -11.60
C ASP A 101 1.70 -22.07 -12.15
N LEU A 102 0.63 -22.88 -12.05
CA LEU A 102 -0.73 -22.46 -12.40
C LEU A 102 -1.24 -21.34 -11.50
N VAL A 103 -1.10 -21.48 -10.18
CA VAL A 103 -1.52 -20.45 -9.22
C VAL A 103 -0.76 -19.15 -9.46
N LEU A 104 0.57 -19.23 -9.64
CA LEU A 104 1.40 -18.05 -9.90
C LEU A 104 0.99 -17.32 -11.19
N ARG A 105 0.78 -18.06 -12.28
CA ARG A 105 0.29 -17.49 -13.55
C ARG A 105 -1.10 -16.88 -13.42
N ALA A 106 -2.03 -17.59 -12.78
CA ALA A 106 -3.39 -17.09 -12.60
C ALA A 106 -3.43 -15.81 -11.73
N MET A 107 -2.57 -15.72 -10.71
CA MET A 107 -2.41 -14.51 -9.91
C MET A 107 -1.72 -13.38 -10.69
N ALA A 108 -0.70 -13.69 -11.48
CA ALA A 108 0.01 -12.69 -12.31
C ALA A 108 -0.92 -12.07 -13.37
N ARG A 109 -1.72 -12.91 -14.03
CA ARG A 109 -2.73 -12.47 -15.00
C ARG A 109 -3.98 -11.82 -14.38
N GLY A 110 -4.08 -11.77 -13.06
CA GLY A 110 -5.26 -11.23 -12.37
C GLY A 110 -6.54 -12.06 -12.56
N TRP A 111 -6.42 -13.32 -12.98
CA TRP A 111 -7.57 -14.23 -13.10
C TRP A 111 -8.12 -14.61 -11.74
N ILE A 112 -7.24 -14.69 -10.73
CA ILE A 112 -7.59 -14.93 -9.34
C ILE A 112 -6.97 -13.88 -8.42
N ASP A 113 -7.58 -13.67 -7.29
CA ASP A 113 -7.07 -12.80 -6.25
C ASP A 113 -6.10 -13.53 -5.30
N LEU A 114 -6.43 -14.77 -4.96
CA LEU A 114 -5.56 -15.67 -4.19
C LEU A 114 -5.96 -17.15 -4.34
N TYR A 115 -5.27 -18.05 -3.64
CA TYR A 115 -5.64 -19.45 -3.53
C TYR A 115 -6.15 -19.79 -2.14
N VAL A 116 -7.01 -20.81 -2.05
CA VAL A 116 -7.59 -21.33 -0.80
C VAL A 116 -7.29 -22.82 -0.69
N LEU A 117 -6.80 -23.26 0.45
CA LEU A 117 -6.67 -24.70 0.72
C LEU A 117 -8.06 -25.32 0.91
N GLN A 118 -8.27 -26.50 0.31
CA GLN A 118 -9.52 -27.25 0.51
C GLN A 118 -9.70 -27.54 2.01
N PRO A 119 -10.93 -27.42 2.55
CA PRO A 119 -11.16 -27.68 3.96
C PRO A 119 -10.92 -29.15 4.30
N GLY A 120 -10.22 -29.37 5.40
CA GLY A 120 -9.93 -30.67 5.98
C GLY A 120 -11.02 -31.14 6.96
N ARG A 121 -10.66 -31.28 8.25
CA ARG A 121 -11.61 -31.60 9.32
C ARG A 121 -12.40 -30.39 9.74
N ARG A 122 -13.68 -30.58 10.05
CA ARG A 122 -14.57 -29.51 10.53
C ARG A 122 -14.47 -29.29 12.03
N PRO A 123 -14.54 -28.01 12.50
CA PRO A 123 -14.40 -26.78 11.72
C PRO A 123 -12.95 -26.58 11.24
N ASP A 124 -12.75 -26.04 10.05
CA ASP A 124 -11.41 -25.74 9.51
C ASP A 124 -11.12 -24.22 9.61
N GLU A 125 -10.49 -23.80 10.69
CA GLU A 125 -10.20 -22.39 10.96
C GLU A 125 -9.18 -21.79 9.98
N ILE A 126 -8.30 -22.60 9.37
CA ILE A 126 -7.36 -22.14 8.35
C ILE A 126 -8.13 -21.79 7.07
N PHE A 127 -9.07 -22.65 6.67
CA PHE A 127 -9.97 -22.37 5.55
C PHE A 127 -10.82 -21.13 5.82
N HIS A 128 -11.49 -21.07 6.96
CA HIS A 128 -12.37 -19.97 7.31
C HIS A 128 -11.65 -18.62 7.41
N ARG A 129 -10.43 -18.58 7.93
CA ARG A 129 -9.64 -17.34 7.97
C ARG A 129 -9.42 -16.78 6.56
N THR A 130 -9.08 -17.64 5.60
CA THR A 130 -8.90 -17.22 4.21
C THR A 130 -10.19 -16.74 3.56
N ILE A 131 -11.30 -17.44 3.82
CA ILE A 131 -12.62 -17.02 3.33
C ILE A 131 -13.02 -15.68 3.95
N THR A 132 -12.79 -15.46 5.23
CA THR A 132 -13.08 -14.18 5.90
C THR A 132 -12.29 -13.03 5.27
N GLU A 133 -11.01 -13.24 4.95
CA GLU A 133 -10.19 -12.23 4.24
C GLU A 133 -10.81 -11.87 2.87
N LEU A 134 -11.25 -12.86 2.09
CA LEU A 134 -11.93 -12.63 0.81
C LEU A 134 -13.25 -11.87 0.97
N LEU A 135 -14.06 -12.25 1.96
CA LEU A 135 -15.33 -11.60 2.24
C LEU A 135 -15.18 -10.16 2.70
N GLN A 136 -14.22 -9.89 3.58
CA GLN A 136 -13.90 -8.53 4.03
C GLN A 136 -13.48 -7.65 2.85
N GLU A 137 -12.62 -8.18 1.98
CA GLU A 137 -12.19 -7.44 0.80
C GLU A 137 -13.33 -7.22 -0.19
N SER A 138 -14.19 -8.21 -0.43
CA SER A 138 -15.39 -8.06 -1.26
C SER A 138 -16.36 -7.01 -0.68
N ALA A 139 -16.64 -7.06 0.63
CA ALA A 139 -17.48 -6.09 1.31
C ALA A 139 -16.89 -4.67 1.23
N ARG A 140 -15.57 -4.53 1.40
CA ARG A 140 -14.88 -3.25 1.21
C ARG A 140 -15.06 -2.73 -0.21
N LEU A 141 -14.94 -3.59 -1.20
CA LEU A 141 -15.11 -3.25 -2.61
C LEU A 141 -16.55 -2.87 -2.97
N ARG A 142 -17.56 -3.50 -2.38
CA ARG A 142 -18.97 -3.12 -2.52
C ARG A 142 -19.31 -1.83 -1.78
N GLY A 143 -18.44 -1.40 -0.88
CA GLY A 143 -18.73 -0.29 0.02
C GLY A 143 -19.65 -0.67 1.20
N ASP A 144 -19.83 -1.96 1.48
CA ASP A 144 -20.66 -2.48 2.59
C ASP A 144 -19.85 -2.65 3.88
N GLY A 145 -18.52 -2.59 3.80
CA GLY A 145 -17.65 -2.63 4.96
C GLY A 145 -17.84 -1.42 5.87
N PRO A 146 -17.46 -1.51 7.16
CA PRO A 146 -17.47 -0.37 8.04
C PRO A 146 -16.57 0.72 7.44
N ALA A 147 -17.16 1.83 6.99
CA ALA A 147 -16.40 3.00 6.57
C ALA A 147 -16.11 3.82 7.82
N GLY A 148 -14.83 3.97 8.16
CA GLY A 148 -14.40 4.88 9.21
C GLY A 148 -14.61 6.35 8.83
N ALA A 149 -14.66 6.63 7.51
CA ALA A 149 -14.93 7.98 7.01
C ALA A 149 -15.59 7.95 5.60
N THR A 150 -16.30 9.03 5.25
CA THR A 150 -16.79 9.30 3.90
C THR A 150 -16.26 10.65 3.44
N VAL A 151 -15.50 10.66 2.35
CA VAL A 151 -15.04 11.89 1.68
C VAL A 151 -16.09 12.30 0.67
N VAL A 152 -16.61 13.52 0.81
CA VAL A 152 -17.57 14.13 -0.13
C VAL A 152 -16.82 15.21 -0.89
N ALA A 153 -16.49 14.94 -2.14
CA ALA A 153 -15.71 15.83 -3.00
C ALA A 153 -15.85 15.41 -4.45
N ASP A 154 -15.33 16.22 -5.39
CA ASP A 154 -15.02 15.71 -6.72
C ASP A 154 -13.91 14.66 -6.59
N ALA A 155 -14.19 13.43 -7.01
CA ALA A 155 -13.32 12.27 -6.82
C ALA A 155 -11.93 12.43 -7.48
N ARG A 156 -11.81 13.30 -8.48
CA ARG A 156 -10.57 13.56 -9.24
C ARG A 156 -9.85 14.83 -8.80
N SER A 157 -10.41 15.63 -7.88
CA SER A 157 -9.76 16.86 -7.43
C SER A 157 -8.49 16.58 -6.60
N VAL A 158 -7.52 17.48 -6.67
CA VAL A 158 -6.29 17.44 -5.86
C VAL A 158 -6.62 17.25 -4.38
N ARG A 159 -7.59 18.01 -3.90
CA ARG A 159 -7.98 17.98 -2.49
C ARG A 159 -8.63 16.67 -2.06
N ALA A 160 -9.45 16.05 -2.91
CA ALA A 160 -9.99 14.72 -2.66
C ALA A 160 -8.87 13.67 -2.58
N HIS A 161 -7.85 13.79 -3.45
CA HIS A 161 -6.67 12.93 -3.41
C HIS A 161 -5.90 13.07 -2.09
N GLU A 162 -5.63 14.28 -1.61
CA GLU A 162 -4.96 14.53 -0.33
C GLU A 162 -5.72 13.94 0.86
N LEU A 163 -7.03 14.16 0.93
CA LEU A 163 -7.87 13.62 2.01
C LEU A 163 -7.89 12.09 2.00
N ARG A 164 -8.01 11.47 0.82
CA ARG A 164 -7.95 10.01 0.67
C ARG A 164 -6.58 9.46 1.06
N SER A 165 -5.51 10.11 0.62
CA SER A 165 -4.13 9.72 0.95
C SER A 165 -3.88 9.79 2.45
N THR A 166 -4.37 10.85 3.11
CA THR A 166 -4.30 10.99 4.57
C THR A 166 -5.06 9.87 5.27
N LEU A 167 -6.31 9.61 4.90
CA LEU A 167 -7.13 8.53 5.49
C LEU A 167 -6.52 7.16 5.26
N ALA A 168 -6.05 6.88 4.04
CA ALA A 168 -5.38 5.62 3.70
C ALA A 168 -4.10 5.43 4.53
N GLY A 169 -3.29 6.47 4.66
CA GLY A 169 -2.07 6.45 5.47
C GLY A 169 -2.36 6.26 6.97
N LEU A 170 -3.46 6.83 7.47
CA LEU A 170 -3.94 6.59 8.83
C LEU A 170 -4.61 5.21 9.00
N GLY A 171 -4.74 4.41 7.92
CA GLY A 171 -5.36 3.08 7.94
C GLY A 171 -6.88 3.12 8.11
N ILE A 172 -7.52 4.25 7.82
CA ILE A 172 -8.96 4.43 7.95
C ILE A 172 -9.66 4.00 6.66
N PRO A 173 -10.47 2.93 6.69
CA PRO A 173 -11.33 2.57 5.57
C PRO A 173 -12.27 3.72 5.25
N HIS A 174 -12.30 4.14 4.00
CA HIS A 174 -13.09 5.30 3.60
C HIS A 174 -13.78 5.08 2.25
N ARG A 175 -14.85 5.85 2.03
CA ARG A 175 -15.60 5.94 0.78
C ARG A 175 -15.48 7.32 0.20
N VAL A 176 -15.63 7.42 -1.13
CA VAL A 176 -15.76 8.70 -1.80
C VAL A 176 -17.18 8.82 -2.34
N ARG A 177 -17.81 9.96 -2.09
CA ARG A 177 -19.07 10.34 -2.70
C ARG A 177 -18.86 11.63 -3.48
N ARG A 178 -19.48 11.73 -4.63
CA ARG A 178 -19.46 12.97 -5.40
C ARG A 178 -20.13 14.07 -4.57
N GLY A 179 -19.43 15.17 -4.39
CA GLY A 179 -19.94 16.41 -3.82
C GLY A 179 -20.62 17.27 -4.87
N ASP A 180 -21.26 18.34 -4.42
CA ASP A 180 -21.83 19.35 -5.31
C ASP A 180 -20.71 20.16 -5.95
N ASP A 181 -20.88 20.55 -7.22
CA ASP A 181 -19.89 21.30 -7.97
C ASP A 181 -19.60 22.66 -7.28
N GLY A 182 -18.34 22.89 -6.95
CA GLY A 182 -17.86 24.09 -6.27
C GLY A 182 -18.00 24.09 -4.73
N ALA A 183 -18.57 23.05 -4.13
CA ALA A 183 -18.60 22.92 -2.67
C ALA A 183 -17.20 22.52 -2.12
N PRO A 184 -16.80 23.06 -0.95
CA PRO A 184 -15.57 22.61 -0.31
C PRO A 184 -15.66 21.12 0.02
N PRO A 185 -14.57 20.36 -0.10
CA PRO A 185 -14.57 18.96 0.25
C PRO A 185 -14.87 18.76 1.73
N ALA A 186 -15.58 17.70 2.06
CA ALA A 186 -15.95 17.38 3.43
C ALA A 186 -15.61 15.92 3.77
N VAL A 187 -15.29 15.67 5.03
CA VAL A 187 -15.10 14.31 5.56
C VAL A 187 -16.12 14.08 6.66
N THR A 188 -16.97 13.08 6.48
CA THR A 188 -17.90 12.62 7.52
C THR A 188 -17.29 11.38 8.18
N LEU A 189 -17.08 11.41 9.50
CA LEU A 189 -16.56 10.30 10.28
C LEU A 189 -17.68 9.30 10.65
N ALA A 190 -17.30 8.13 11.16
CA ALA A 190 -18.24 7.07 11.53
C ALA A 190 -19.21 7.46 12.66
N ASP A 191 -18.82 8.37 13.53
CA ASP A 191 -19.65 8.92 14.62
C ASP A 191 -20.60 10.04 14.16
N GLY A 192 -20.58 10.40 12.87
CA GLY A 192 -21.38 11.47 12.28
C GLY A 192 -20.72 12.85 12.31
N THR A 193 -19.52 13.00 12.87
CA THR A 193 -18.77 14.26 12.83
C THR A 193 -18.46 14.65 11.39
N VAL A 194 -18.74 15.90 11.02
CA VAL A 194 -18.46 16.45 9.68
C VAL A 194 -17.35 17.49 9.79
N LEU A 195 -16.30 17.27 9.04
CA LEU A 195 -15.16 18.18 8.90
C LEU A 195 -15.18 18.80 7.50
N ILE A 196 -15.17 20.13 7.42
CA ILE A 196 -15.15 20.85 6.14
C ILE A 196 -13.70 21.21 5.82
N ASP A 197 -13.21 20.73 4.70
CA ASP A 197 -11.85 20.92 4.20
C ASP A 197 -10.74 20.75 5.27
N PRO A 198 -10.76 19.65 6.06
CA PRO A 198 -9.85 19.50 7.18
C PRO A 198 -8.40 19.33 6.70
N SER A 199 -7.46 19.98 7.37
CA SER A 199 -6.03 19.66 7.25
C SER A 199 -5.74 18.21 7.68
N PRO A 200 -4.61 17.62 7.27
CA PRO A 200 -4.19 16.29 7.74
C PRO A 200 -4.14 16.18 9.26
N ALA A 201 -3.69 17.22 9.97
CA ALA A 201 -3.59 17.24 11.41
C ALA A 201 -4.98 17.31 12.10
N GLU A 202 -5.91 18.11 11.57
CA GLU A 202 -7.29 18.15 12.06
C GLU A 202 -8.00 16.83 11.87
N LEU A 203 -7.80 16.19 10.69
CA LEU A 203 -8.37 14.89 10.38
C LEU A 203 -7.80 13.79 11.31
N ALA A 204 -6.47 13.77 11.51
CA ALA A 204 -5.83 12.83 12.40
C ALA A 204 -6.33 13.01 13.86
N ARG A 205 -6.44 14.24 14.33
CA ARG A 205 -6.96 14.57 15.69
C ARG A 205 -8.40 14.12 15.85
N ALA A 206 -9.26 14.40 14.88
CA ALA A 206 -10.68 14.00 14.92
C ALA A 206 -10.86 12.47 14.91
N LEU A 207 -9.91 11.75 14.32
CA LEU A 207 -9.86 10.28 14.32
C LEU A 207 -9.19 9.69 15.57
N GLY A 208 -8.75 10.54 16.52
CA GLY A 208 -8.12 10.09 17.76
C GLY A 208 -6.64 9.72 17.64
N PHE A 209 -5.98 10.08 16.54
CA PHE A 209 -4.53 9.88 16.42
C PHE A 209 -3.76 10.92 17.23
N PRO A 210 -2.62 10.53 17.85
CA PRO A 210 -1.82 11.44 18.64
C PRO A 210 -1.13 12.49 17.75
N THR A 211 -1.56 13.73 17.88
CA THR A 211 -0.97 14.90 17.23
C THR A 211 -0.14 15.76 18.18
N GLU A 212 -0.16 15.44 19.48
CA GLU A 212 0.59 16.09 20.53
C GLU A 212 1.34 15.06 21.39
N LEU A 213 2.43 15.46 22.02
CA LEU A 213 3.22 14.61 22.90
C LEU A 213 3.01 15.03 24.36
N GLU A 214 2.79 14.06 25.24
CA GLU A 214 2.70 14.28 26.69
C GLU A 214 4.06 14.63 27.33
N SER A 215 5.15 14.24 26.70
CA SER A 215 6.52 14.49 27.15
C SER A 215 7.45 14.73 25.97
N HIS A 216 8.32 15.72 26.13
CA HIS A 216 9.30 16.13 25.12
C HIS A 216 10.68 15.49 25.34
N ASP A 217 10.81 14.56 26.32
CA ASP A 217 12.04 13.79 26.57
C ASP A 217 11.87 12.34 26.14
N ALA A 218 12.90 11.80 25.50
CA ALA A 218 12.98 10.42 25.06
C ALA A 218 14.39 9.86 25.27
N ASP A 219 14.51 8.53 25.41
CA ASP A 219 15.80 7.87 25.27
C ASP A 219 16.15 7.76 23.79
N LEU A 220 15.13 7.55 22.96
CA LEU A 220 15.24 7.45 21.52
C LEU A 220 14.14 8.23 20.79
N VAL A 221 14.53 9.07 19.83
CA VAL A 221 13.62 9.61 18.81
C VAL A 221 13.85 8.87 17.50
N VAL A 222 12.76 8.41 16.88
CA VAL A 222 12.75 7.83 15.53
C VAL A 222 12.07 8.84 14.60
N VAL A 223 12.76 9.26 13.56
CA VAL A 223 12.21 10.17 12.55
C VAL A 223 11.81 9.37 11.32
N GLY A 224 10.50 9.25 11.10
CA GLY A 224 9.86 8.44 10.06
C GLY A 224 9.16 7.20 10.59
N ALA A 225 7.89 7.03 10.24
CA ALA A 225 7.01 5.91 10.60
C ALA A 225 6.83 4.89 9.46
N GLY A 226 7.79 4.80 8.54
CA GLY A 226 7.89 3.73 7.54
C GLY A 226 8.34 2.39 8.16
N PRO A 227 8.50 1.31 7.37
CA PRO A 227 8.88 0.00 7.88
C PRO A 227 10.17 -0.02 8.71
N ALA A 228 11.16 0.79 8.34
CA ALA A 228 12.41 0.90 9.10
C ALA A 228 12.18 1.55 10.47
N GLY A 229 11.45 2.67 10.50
CA GLY A 229 11.15 3.38 11.75
C GLY A 229 10.22 2.61 12.67
N LEU A 230 9.19 1.97 12.14
CA LEU A 230 8.31 1.09 12.91
C LEU A 230 9.06 -0.13 13.46
N GLY A 231 9.97 -0.73 12.66
CA GLY A 231 10.86 -1.79 13.13
C GLY A 231 11.74 -1.31 14.27
N ALA A 232 12.41 -0.16 14.12
CA ALA A 232 13.21 0.44 15.18
C ALA A 232 12.36 0.72 16.46
N ALA A 233 11.17 1.29 16.29
CA ALA A 233 10.28 1.63 17.41
C ALA A 233 9.81 0.39 18.20
N VAL A 234 9.42 -0.69 17.49
CA VAL A 234 9.02 -1.95 18.12
C VAL A 234 10.18 -2.53 18.95
N TYR A 235 11.36 -2.64 18.37
CA TYR A 235 12.52 -3.19 19.08
C TYR A 235 12.93 -2.30 20.26
N ALA A 236 13.10 -1.00 20.06
CA ALA A 236 13.51 -0.08 21.10
C ALA A 236 12.56 -0.08 22.30
N ALA A 237 11.25 0.03 22.05
CA ALA A 237 10.27 0.04 23.11
C ALA A 237 10.14 -1.32 23.82
N SER A 238 10.20 -2.44 23.08
CA SER A 238 10.18 -3.78 23.69
C SER A 238 11.42 -4.06 24.55
N GLU A 239 12.53 -3.37 24.30
CA GLU A 239 13.78 -3.46 25.06
C GLU A 239 13.89 -2.36 26.14
N GLY A 240 12.78 -1.62 26.39
CA GLY A 240 12.62 -0.71 27.52
C GLY A 240 13.08 0.73 27.29
N LEU A 241 13.42 1.13 26.05
CA LEU A 241 13.72 2.52 25.74
C LEU A 241 12.43 3.36 25.63
N ARG A 242 12.42 4.54 26.29
CA ARG A 242 11.36 5.54 26.09
C ARG A 242 11.47 6.09 24.67
N THR A 243 10.64 5.54 23.77
CA THR A 243 10.73 5.78 22.33
C THR A 243 9.64 6.74 21.87
N THR A 244 10.02 7.75 21.08
CA THR A 244 9.10 8.67 20.41
C THR A 244 9.32 8.60 18.90
N VAL A 245 8.25 8.40 18.13
CA VAL A 245 8.26 8.41 16.66
C VAL A 245 7.63 9.72 16.17
N LEU A 246 8.34 10.40 15.27
CA LEU A 246 7.90 11.62 14.61
C LEU A 246 7.77 11.36 13.10
N ASP A 247 6.63 11.67 12.49
CA ASP A 247 6.42 11.52 11.05
C ASP A 247 5.57 12.67 10.48
N GLY A 248 6.02 13.24 9.37
CA GLY A 248 5.32 14.32 8.68
C GLY A 248 4.05 13.90 7.93
N GLY A 249 3.78 12.63 7.85
CA GLY A 249 2.59 12.04 7.23
C GLY A 249 1.88 11.08 8.18
N ALA A 250 1.63 9.90 7.68
CA ALA A 250 0.96 8.82 8.39
C ALA A 250 1.84 7.56 8.42
N VAL A 251 1.46 6.59 9.24
CA VAL A 251 2.24 5.36 9.40
C VAL A 251 2.34 4.54 8.11
N GLY A 252 3.47 3.89 7.89
CA GLY A 252 3.71 2.97 6.79
C GLY A 252 4.62 3.53 5.68
N GLY A 253 4.80 4.84 5.59
CA GLY A 253 5.62 5.46 4.55
C GLY A 253 5.26 4.94 3.15
N GLN A 254 6.22 4.81 2.26
CA GLN A 254 6.01 4.31 0.89
C GLN A 254 5.44 2.88 0.83
N ALA A 255 5.75 2.04 1.82
CA ALA A 255 5.20 0.69 1.86
C ALA A 255 3.71 0.67 2.18
N GLY A 256 3.21 1.65 2.94
CA GLY A 256 1.79 1.77 3.31
C GLY A 256 0.86 1.91 2.10
N SER A 257 1.33 2.55 1.01
CA SER A 257 0.57 2.70 -0.23
C SER A 257 0.59 1.46 -1.14
N SER A 258 1.45 0.46 -0.84
CA SER A 258 1.55 -0.75 -1.66
C SER A 258 0.31 -1.62 -1.52
N SER A 259 -0.26 -2.01 -2.65
CA SER A 259 -1.49 -2.81 -2.71
C SER A 259 -1.35 -4.20 -2.15
N LEU A 260 -0.24 -4.85 -2.46
CA LEU A 260 0.02 -6.22 -2.08
C LEU A 260 1.54 -6.48 -2.06
N ILE A 261 2.06 -6.72 -0.85
CA ILE A 261 3.45 -7.10 -0.62
C ILE A 261 3.50 -8.63 -0.59
N ARG A 262 4.05 -9.25 -1.64
CA ARG A 262 4.12 -10.71 -1.79
C ARG A 262 5.44 -11.33 -1.30
N ASN A 263 6.46 -10.53 -1.15
CA ASN A 263 7.81 -10.96 -0.80
C ASN A 263 8.19 -10.67 0.66
N TYR A 264 7.21 -10.42 1.52
CA TYR A 264 7.44 -10.30 2.96
C TYR A 264 7.26 -11.67 3.62
N LEU A 265 8.28 -12.09 4.36
CA LEU A 265 8.33 -13.42 4.99
C LEU A 265 7.16 -13.64 5.94
N GLY A 266 6.55 -14.84 5.88
CA GLY A 266 5.43 -15.25 6.73
C GLY A 266 4.04 -14.99 6.13
N PHE A 267 3.96 -14.31 4.98
CA PHE A 267 2.71 -13.99 4.29
C PHE A 267 2.67 -14.61 2.88
N PRO A 268 2.42 -15.92 2.76
CA PRO A 268 2.52 -16.63 1.48
C PRO A 268 1.50 -16.16 0.44
N ARG A 269 0.43 -15.51 0.87
CA ARG A 269 -0.59 -14.89 -0.01
C ARG A 269 -0.33 -13.41 -0.27
N GLY A 270 0.69 -12.85 0.39
CA GLY A 270 0.92 -11.42 0.45
C GLY A 270 0.03 -10.74 1.51
N LEU A 271 0.28 -9.46 1.75
CA LEU A 271 -0.57 -8.60 2.58
C LEU A 271 -0.49 -7.16 2.06
N GLY A 272 -1.54 -6.38 2.30
CA GLY A 272 -1.55 -4.95 1.99
C GLY A 272 -0.50 -4.19 2.80
N GLY A 273 0.16 -3.22 2.16
CA GLY A 273 1.16 -2.41 2.85
C GLY A 273 0.58 -1.60 4.01
N GLY A 274 -0.62 -1.05 3.83
CA GLY A 274 -1.36 -0.35 4.90
C GLY A 274 -1.69 -1.27 6.08
N GLU A 275 -2.07 -2.52 5.81
CA GLU A 275 -2.33 -3.51 6.86
C GLU A 275 -1.05 -3.85 7.65
N LEU A 276 0.07 -4.06 6.96
CA LEU A 276 1.35 -4.29 7.61
C LEU A 276 1.74 -3.10 8.50
N ALA A 277 1.59 -1.89 7.99
CA ALA A 277 1.90 -0.67 8.71
C ALA A 277 1.05 -0.50 9.97
N GLN A 278 -0.27 -0.75 9.88
CA GLN A 278 -1.18 -0.67 11.02
C GLN A 278 -0.87 -1.72 12.09
N ARG A 279 -0.54 -2.94 11.70
CA ARG A 279 -0.13 -3.99 12.64
C ARG A 279 1.17 -3.60 13.37
N ALA A 280 2.16 -3.06 12.64
CA ALA A 280 3.42 -2.61 13.22
C ALA A 280 3.23 -1.39 14.15
N TYR A 281 2.37 -0.44 13.77
CA TYR A 281 2.00 0.71 14.61
C TYR A 281 1.37 0.25 15.92
N GLN A 282 0.36 -0.63 15.86
CA GLN A 282 -0.30 -1.18 17.04
C GLN A 282 0.68 -1.93 17.94
N GLN A 283 1.60 -2.69 17.35
CA GLN A 283 2.63 -3.41 18.09
C GLN A 283 3.58 -2.45 18.82
N ALA A 284 4.07 -1.41 18.16
CA ALA A 284 4.92 -0.38 18.78
C ALA A 284 4.19 0.37 19.89
N TRP A 285 2.92 0.73 19.65
CA TRP A 285 2.06 1.39 20.65
C TRP A 285 1.85 0.52 21.90
N LEU A 286 1.60 -0.79 21.73
CA LEU A 286 1.46 -1.74 22.85
C LEU A 286 2.73 -1.84 23.71
N PHE A 287 3.92 -1.62 23.15
CA PHE A 287 5.17 -1.53 23.90
C PHE A 287 5.43 -0.14 24.49
N GLY A 288 4.51 0.80 24.34
CA GLY A 288 4.60 2.13 24.94
C GLY A 288 5.30 3.18 24.07
N THR A 289 5.49 2.92 22.77
CA THR A 289 5.99 3.95 21.84
C THR A 289 5.00 5.10 21.76
N ARG A 290 5.51 6.33 21.89
CA ARG A 290 4.74 7.55 21.65
C ARG A 290 4.88 7.96 20.19
N PHE A 291 3.78 8.40 19.59
CA PHE A 291 3.76 8.86 18.21
C PHE A 291 3.33 10.31 18.13
N ARG A 292 3.90 11.05 17.21
CA ARG A 292 3.39 12.30 16.69
C ARG A 292 3.40 12.26 15.18
N LEU A 293 2.22 12.28 14.61
CA LEU A 293 1.99 12.17 13.17
C LEU A 293 1.59 13.52 12.59
N THR A 294 1.71 13.67 11.28
CA THR A 294 1.30 14.86 10.50
C THR A 294 2.16 16.11 10.70
N GLU A 295 3.32 15.99 11.38
CA GLU A 295 4.26 17.10 11.57
C GLU A 295 5.68 16.72 11.13
N ARG A 296 6.24 17.51 10.23
CA ARG A 296 7.59 17.28 9.70
C ARG A 296 8.67 17.70 10.68
N VAL A 297 9.69 16.86 10.80
CA VAL A 297 10.95 17.26 11.42
C VAL A 297 11.73 18.13 10.44
N VAL A 298 12.26 19.25 10.93
CA VAL A 298 12.98 20.26 10.12
C VAL A 298 14.41 20.52 10.55
N THR A 299 14.79 20.18 11.82
CA THR A 299 16.19 20.27 12.24
C THR A 299 16.53 19.14 13.21
N LEU A 300 17.81 18.78 13.20
CA LEU A 300 18.46 17.92 14.17
C LEU A 300 19.73 18.64 14.63
N GLU A 301 19.86 18.88 15.91
CA GLU A 301 20.98 19.59 16.49
C GLU A 301 21.54 18.83 17.69
N ARG A 302 22.87 18.96 17.90
CA ARG A 302 23.49 18.53 19.16
C ARG A 302 23.45 19.68 20.16
N ARG A 303 22.83 19.47 21.30
CA ARG A 303 22.87 20.36 22.47
C ARG A 303 23.36 19.55 23.66
N GLU A 304 24.68 19.51 23.81
CA GLU A 304 25.33 18.67 24.82
C GLU A 304 24.62 18.66 26.17
N PRO A 305 24.37 17.49 26.74
CA PRO A 305 24.81 16.16 26.29
C PRO A 305 23.82 15.44 25.37
N ASP A 306 22.75 16.07 24.97
CA ASP A 306 21.62 15.46 24.29
C ASP A 306 21.52 15.93 22.82
N LEU A 307 20.65 15.29 22.06
CA LEU A 307 20.23 15.66 20.71
C LEU A 307 18.84 16.33 20.77
N VAL A 308 18.62 17.34 19.96
CA VAL A 308 17.33 18.03 19.87
C VAL A 308 16.79 17.90 18.45
N VAL A 309 15.59 17.36 18.34
CA VAL A 309 14.84 17.24 17.10
C VAL A 309 13.70 18.25 17.11
N ARG A 310 13.63 19.13 16.10
CA ARG A 310 12.58 20.17 16.01
C ARG A 310 11.63 19.87 14.86
N CYS A 311 10.34 20.01 15.12
CA CYS A 311 9.28 19.94 14.12
C CYS A 311 8.99 21.31 13.48
N ALA A 312 8.27 21.33 12.36
CA ALA A 312 7.97 22.53 11.59
C ALA A 312 7.11 23.54 12.37
N ASP A 313 6.28 23.09 13.29
CA ASP A 313 5.50 23.95 14.19
C ASP A 313 6.30 24.54 15.36
N GLY A 314 7.60 24.22 15.45
CA GLY A 314 8.52 24.71 16.47
C GLY A 314 8.64 23.83 17.70
N MET A 315 7.88 22.73 17.81
CA MET A 315 8.03 21.78 18.93
C MET A 315 9.41 21.11 18.88
N GLU A 316 10.06 21.01 20.02
CA GLU A 316 11.34 20.31 20.20
C GLU A 316 11.17 19.05 21.05
N VAL A 317 11.88 17.99 20.66
CA VAL A 317 12.03 16.76 21.44
C VAL A 317 13.50 16.55 21.73
N THR A 318 13.83 16.37 23.01
CA THR A 318 15.18 16.06 23.46
C THR A 318 15.36 14.54 23.53
N ALA A 319 16.45 14.03 23.00
CA ALA A 319 16.75 12.60 22.99
C ALA A 319 18.22 12.31 23.22
N ARG A 320 18.51 11.14 23.79
CA ARG A 320 19.88 10.62 23.94
C ARG A 320 20.40 10.01 22.65
N ALA A 321 19.51 9.46 21.84
CA ALA A 321 19.82 8.91 20.52
C ALA A 321 18.70 9.22 19.52
N VAL A 322 19.05 9.25 18.22
CA VAL A 322 18.10 9.47 17.13
C VAL A 322 18.30 8.42 16.04
N VAL A 323 17.21 7.83 15.53
CA VAL A 323 17.22 6.99 14.33
C VAL A 323 16.52 7.73 13.20
N LEU A 324 17.26 7.99 12.11
CA LEU A 324 16.76 8.58 10.89
C LEU A 324 16.21 7.48 9.97
N ALA A 325 14.90 7.34 9.88
CA ALA A 325 14.19 6.38 9.05
C ALA A 325 13.37 7.08 7.96
N LEU A 326 13.97 8.10 7.33
CA LEU A 326 13.31 9.09 6.46
C LEU A 326 12.76 8.51 5.16
N GLY A 327 13.20 7.28 4.79
CA GLY A 327 12.84 6.67 3.53
C GLY A 327 13.35 7.48 2.33
N VAL A 328 12.53 7.49 1.28
CA VAL A 328 12.81 8.20 0.02
C VAL A 328 11.53 8.83 -0.51
N GLU A 329 11.66 9.89 -1.30
CA GLU A 329 10.56 10.50 -2.05
C GLU A 329 10.68 10.16 -3.53
N TYR A 330 9.55 9.97 -4.21
CA TYR A 330 9.57 9.74 -5.66
C TYR A 330 10.10 10.96 -6.41
N ARG A 331 10.93 10.71 -7.41
CA ARG A 331 11.42 11.77 -8.32
C ARG A 331 10.25 12.31 -9.11
N ARG A 332 10.21 13.63 -9.24
CA ARG A 332 9.24 14.32 -10.07
C ARG A 332 9.70 14.37 -11.51
N LEU A 333 8.76 14.32 -12.44
CA LEU A 333 8.98 14.63 -13.84
C LEU A 333 8.95 16.14 -13.99
N ASP A 334 10.06 16.69 -14.52
CA ASP A 334 10.16 18.11 -14.85
C ASP A 334 9.65 18.32 -16.29
N ALA A 335 8.32 18.41 -16.43
CA ALA A 335 7.67 18.66 -17.70
C ALA A 335 6.51 19.65 -17.51
N PRO A 336 6.30 20.57 -18.46
CA PRO A 336 5.25 21.59 -18.39
C PRO A 336 3.86 20.98 -18.14
N GLY A 337 3.06 21.62 -17.28
CA GLY A 337 1.69 21.27 -16.98
C GLY A 337 1.50 20.09 -16.02
N LEU A 338 2.56 19.36 -15.63
CA LEU A 338 2.41 18.20 -14.74
C LEU A 338 2.25 18.61 -13.27
N ALA A 339 2.93 19.68 -12.84
CA ALA A 339 2.91 20.09 -11.44
C ALA A 339 1.51 20.55 -10.98
N GLU A 340 0.81 21.27 -11.85
CA GLU A 340 -0.52 21.81 -11.59
C GLU A 340 -1.60 20.73 -11.56
N LEU A 341 -1.31 19.58 -12.18
CA LEU A 341 -2.22 18.43 -12.26
C LEU A 341 -1.87 17.30 -11.27
N GLU A 342 -0.93 17.54 -10.35
CA GLU A 342 -0.59 16.58 -9.30
C GLU A 342 -1.82 16.29 -8.42
N GLY A 343 -2.16 15.00 -8.26
CA GLY A 343 -3.39 14.55 -7.60
C GLY A 343 -4.66 14.64 -8.46
N ALA A 344 -4.59 15.31 -9.61
CA ALA A 344 -5.68 15.48 -10.57
C ALA A 344 -5.38 14.80 -11.92
N GLY A 345 -4.86 13.58 -11.86
CA GLY A 345 -4.45 12.77 -13.01
C GLY A 345 -2.95 12.49 -13.05
N ILE A 346 -2.11 13.29 -12.37
CA ILE A 346 -0.68 13.00 -12.23
C ILE A 346 -0.41 12.46 -10.83
N TYR A 347 0.15 11.25 -10.74
CA TYR A 347 0.37 10.56 -9.48
C TYR A 347 1.82 10.07 -9.37
N TYR A 348 2.46 10.40 -8.24
CA TYR A 348 3.79 9.91 -7.92
C TYR A 348 3.70 8.68 -7.02
N GLY A 349 4.11 7.52 -7.55
CA GLY A 349 3.96 6.25 -6.87
C GLY A 349 2.69 5.48 -7.30
N ALA A 350 2.59 4.23 -6.86
CA ALA A 350 1.45 3.36 -7.17
C ALA A 350 0.42 3.44 -6.04
N THR A 351 -0.47 4.42 -6.07
CA THR A 351 -1.57 4.51 -5.12
C THR A 351 -2.76 3.67 -5.57
N MET A 352 -3.18 2.71 -4.74
CA MET A 352 -4.32 1.82 -4.97
C MET A 352 -5.66 2.55 -5.06
N SER A 353 -5.77 3.65 -4.33
CA SER A 353 -7.01 4.43 -4.21
C SER A 353 -7.47 5.01 -5.54
N GLU A 354 -6.52 5.30 -6.43
CA GLU A 354 -6.78 5.98 -7.70
C GLU A 354 -7.23 5.02 -8.81
N ALA A 355 -6.75 3.77 -8.78
CA ALA A 355 -6.98 2.81 -9.86
C ALA A 355 -8.48 2.57 -10.18
N ARG A 356 -9.36 2.63 -9.16
CA ARG A 356 -10.81 2.47 -9.37
C ARG A 356 -11.47 3.68 -10.03
N ALA A 357 -10.98 4.89 -9.74
CA ALA A 357 -11.51 6.09 -10.37
C ALA A 357 -11.16 6.17 -11.87
N LEU A 358 -10.28 5.28 -12.33
CA LEU A 358 -9.79 5.19 -13.72
C LEU A 358 -10.41 4.02 -14.49
N GLU A 359 -11.57 3.51 -14.03
CA GLU A 359 -12.26 2.41 -14.71
C GLU A 359 -12.70 2.83 -16.12
N GLY A 360 -12.30 2.04 -17.12
CA GLY A 360 -12.59 2.30 -18.53
C GLY A 360 -11.76 3.39 -19.21
N GLU A 361 -10.80 3.99 -18.51
CA GLU A 361 -9.96 5.09 -18.99
C GLU A 361 -8.61 4.62 -19.55
N ASP A 362 -7.95 5.49 -20.33
CA ASP A 362 -6.58 5.31 -20.78
C ASP A 362 -5.59 5.87 -19.76
N VAL A 363 -4.67 5.02 -19.34
CA VAL A 363 -3.72 5.33 -18.26
C VAL A 363 -2.30 5.10 -18.73
N TYR A 364 -1.40 5.99 -18.32
CA TYR A 364 0.01 5.91 -18.62
C TYR A 364 0.82 5.66 -17.35
N VAL A 365 1.87 4.86 -17.47
CA VAL A 365 2.84 4.59 -16.39
C VAL A 365 4.23 4.89 -16.91
N VAL A 366 4.92 5.85 -16.34
CA VAL A 366 6.30 6.16 -16.74
C VAL A 366 7.30 5.54 -15.77
N GLY A 367 8.17 4.70 -16.28
CA GLY A 367 9.22 4.02 -15.53
C GLY A 367 9.53 2.62 -16.04
N GLY A 368 10.76 2.16 -15.85
CA GLY A 368 11.24 0.85 -16.31
C GLY A 368 11.55 -0.15 -15.19
N GLY A 369 11.27 0.17 -13.92
CA GLY A 369 11.59 -0.70 -12.79
C GLY A 369 10.41 -1.54 -12.29
N ASN A 370 10.67 -2.40 -11.30
CA ASN A 370 9.65 -3.29 -10.71
C ASN A 370 8.41 -2.54 -10.23
N SER A 371 8.56 -1.35 -9.66
CA SER A 371 7.43 -0.54 -9.19
C SER A 371 6.50 -0.14 -10.33
N ALA A 372 7.05 0.22 -11.50
CA ALA A 372 6.27 0.56 -12.69
C ALA A 372 5.52 -0.66 -13.23
N GLY A 373 6.17 -1.83 -13.33
CA GLY A 373 5.54 -3.07 -13.74
C GLY A 373 4.40 -3.49 -12.81
N GLN A 374 4.60 -3.41 -11.51
CA GLN A 374 3.57 -3.73 -10.51
C GLN A 374 2.38 -2.76 -10.59
N ALA A 375 2.66 -1.46 -10.75
CA ALA A 375 1.62 -0.46 -10.89
C ALA A 375 0.80 -0.66 -12.17
N ALA A 376 1.47 -0.87 -13.31
CA ALA A 376 0.82 -1.11 -14.59
C ALA A 376 -0.13 -2.32 -14.53
N LEU A 377 0.35 -3.47 -14.02
CA LEU A 377 -0.48 -4.66 -13.83
C LEU A 377 -1.64 -4.45 -12.84
N HIS A 378 -1.44 -3.59 -11.85
CA HIS A 378 -2.51 -3.28 -10.91
C HIS A 378 -3.58 -2.43 -11.56
N VAL A 379 -3.19 -1.33 -12.21
CA VAL A 379 -4.10 -0.38 -12.89
C VAL A 379 -4.81 -1.04 -14.06
N ALA A 380 -4.14 -1.93 -14.79
CA ALA A 380 -4.73 -2.71 -15.90
C ALA A 380 -5.97 -3.53 -15.52
N ARG A 381 -6.17 -3.76 -14.22
CA ARG A 381 -7.39 -4.42 -13.72
C ARG A 381 -8.65 -3.55 -13.85
N TYR A 382 -8.50 -2.25 -14.03
CA TYR A 382 -9.59 -1.27 -14.05
C TYR A 382 -9.60 -0.47 -15.34
N ALA A 383 -8.44 0.00 -15.78
CA ALA A 383 -8.27 0.83 -16.96
C ALA A 383 -8.66 0.09 -18.25
N ARG A 384 -9.12 0.84 -19.24
CA ARG A 384 -9.34 0.34 -20.61
C ARG A 384 -8.03 -0.07 -21.25
N GLN A 385 -7.03 0.79 -21.17
CA GLN A 385 -5.67 0.58 -21.70
C GLN A 385 -4.66 1.13 -20.71
N VAL A 386 -3.55 0.43 -20.50
CA VAL A 386 -2.37 0.92 -19.78
C VAL A 386 -1.18 0.95 -20.70
N THR A 387 -0.54 2.10 -20.85
CA THR A 387 0.67 2.24 -21.64
C THR A 387 1.86 2.53 -20.70
N VAL A 388 2.84 1.63 -20.70
CA VAL A 388 4.09 1.79 -19.94
C VAL A 388 5.11 2.51 -20.81
N LEU A 389 5.55 3.69 -20.37
CA LEU A 389 6.52 4.52 -21.09
C LEU A 389 7.92 4.31 -20.51
N VAL A 390 8.84 3.87 -21.35
CA VAL A 390 10.21 3.49 -20.98
C VAL A 390 11.20 4.31 -21.84
N ARG A 391 12.07 5.09 -21.20
CA ARG A 391 13.11 5.87 -21.92
C ARG A 391 14.17 4.99 -22.58
N GLY A 392 14.44 3.83 -22.01
CA GLY A 392 15.40 2.85 -22.55
C GLY A 392 14.78 2.01 -23.66
N ASP A 393 15.59 1.15 -24.22
CA ASP A 393 15.22 0.18 -25.27
C ASP A 393 14.82 -1.20 -24.72
N SER A 394 14.90 -1.38 -23.40
CA SER A 394 14.61 -2.66 -22.74
C SER A 394 14.22 -2.48 -21.27
N LEU A 395 13.42 -3.41 -20.75
CA LEU A 395 13.09 -3.56 -19.32
C LEU A 395 14.05 -4.52 -18.59
N ALA A 396 14.79 -5.35 -19.31
CA ALA A 396 15.54 -6.49 -18.74
C ALA A 396 16.61 -6.08 -17.71
N SER A 397 17.15 -4.86 -17.80
CA SER A 397 18.18 -4.35 -16.87
C SER A 397 17.64 -3.85 -15.54
N SER A 398 16.34 -3.52 -15.47
CA SER A 398 15.74 -2.80 -14.32
C SER A 398 14.47 -3.44 -13.76
N MET A 399 13.89 -4.41 -14.48
CA MET A 399 12.65 -5.09 -14.08
C MET A 399 12.89 -6.61 -13.96
N SER A 400 12.26 -7.22 -12.96
CA SER A 400 12.30 -8.68 -12.77
C SER A 400 11.59 -9.41 -13.90
N GLN A 401 12.15 -10.53 -14.35
CA GLN A 401 11.66 -11.29 -15.49
C GLN A 401 10.16 -11.65 -15.39
N TYR A 402 9.70 -12.07 -14.20
CA TYR A 402 8.29 -12.43 -13.99
C TYR A 402 7.31 -11.25 -14.22
N LEU A 403 7.77 -10.01 -14.02
CA LEU A 403 6.95 -8.82 -14.27
C LEU A 403 6.91 -8.51 -15.77
N ILE A 404 8.04 -8.66 -16.46
CA ILE A 404 8.12 -8.48 -17.91
C ILE A 404 7.16 -9.47 -18.60
N GLU A 405 7.23 -10.75 -18.24
CA GLU A 405 6.32 -11.78 -18.74
C GLU A 405 4.84 -11.45 -18.44
N ALA A 406 4.56 -10.98 -17.22
CA ALA A 406 3.20 -10.60 -16.84
C ALA A 406 2.67 -9.37 -17.61
N LEU A 407 3.54 -8.40 -17.95
CA LEU A 407 3.17 -7.26 -18.78
C LEU A 407 2.88 -7.69 -20.22
N ASP A 408 3.73 -8.56 -20.79
CA ASP A 408 3.56 -9.08 -22.16
C ASP A 408 2.28 -9.93 -22.30
N GLU A 409 1.88 -10.61 -21.23
CA GLU A 409 0.67 -11.44 -21.21
C GLU A 409 -0.63 -10.65 -20.93
N ALA A 410 -0.53 -9.42 -20.43
CA ALA A 410 -1.69 -8.61 -20.09
C ALA A 410 -2.32 -8.01 -21.37
N PRO A 411 -3.60 -8.32 -21.72
CA PRO A 411 -4.18 -7.98 -23.00
C PRO A 411 -4.42 -6.48 -23.23
N ASN A 412 -4.46 -5.70 -22.15
CA ASN A 412 -4.66 -4.25 -22.17
C ASN A 412 -3.44 -3.48 -21.62
N VAL A 413 -2.25 -4.08 -21.72
CA VAL A 413 -1.00 -3.38 -21.38
C VAL A 413 -0.12 -3.32 -22.62
N GLU A 414 0.39 -2.13 -22.92
CA GLU A 414 1.36 -1.87 -23.97
C GLU A 414 2.64 -1.29 -23.36
N VAL A 415 3.81 -1.74 -23.81
CA VAL A 415 5.09 -1.16 -23.42
C VAL A 415 5.68 -0.39 -24.59
N ARG A 416 5.88 0.92 -24.41
CA ARG A 416 6.49 1.81 -25.41
C ARG A 416 7.90 2.19 -24.98
N TYR A 417 8.86 1.71 -25.73
CA TYR A 417 10.27 1.98 -25.50
C TYR A 417 10.70 3.31 -26.14
N ARG A 418 11.82 3.88 -25.68
CA ARG A 418 12.42 5.15 -26.15
C ARG A 418 11.42 6.30 -26.15
N THR A 419 10.44 6.23 -25.24
CA THR A 419 9.35 7.18 -25.14
C THR A 419 9.44 7.94 -23.82
N SER A 420 9.27 9.28 -23.89
CA SER A 420 9.24 10.17 -22.74
C SER A 420 8.01 11.06 -22.76
N VAL A 421 7.57 11.48 -21.58
CA VAL A 421 6.54 12.51 -21.43
C VAL A 421 7.22 13.87 -21.48
N VAL A 422 6.76 14.75 -22.36
CA VAL A 422 7.32 16.10 -22.56
C VAL A 422 6.38 17.21 -22.11
N ALA A 423 5.08 16.95 -22.00
CA ALA A 423 4.10 17.86 -21.41
C ALA A 423 2.82 17.12 -21.00
N GLY A 424 2.01 17.76 -20.15
CA GLY A 424 0.64 17.34 -19.85
C GLY A 424 -0.29 18.54 -19.79
N SER A 425 -1.56 18.37 -20.18
CA SER A 425 -2.54 19.45 -20.17
C SER A 425 -3.95 18.96 -19.82
N GLY A 426 -4.79 19.89 -19.33
CA GLY A 426 -6.18 19.69 -19.01
C GLY A 426 -6.73 20.79 -18.09
N GLU A 427 -8.04 20.97 -18.06
CA GLU A 427 -8.69 21.96 -17.19
C GLU A 427 -9.05 21.35 -15.84
N GLY A 428 -8.15 21.49 -14.85
CA GLY A 428 -8.33 20.95 -13.49
C GLY A 428 -8.20 19.42 -13.38
N LEU A 429 -8.09 18.71 -14.50
CA LEU A 429 -7.82 17.27 -14.62
C LEU A 429 -6.89 17.03 -15.80
N LEU A 430 -6.10 15.96 -15.74
CA LEU A 430 -5.33 15.53 -16.91
C LEU A 430 -6.28 15.06 -18.02
N GLU A 431 -6.12 15.63 -19.22
CA GLU A 431 -6.87 15.27 -20.42
C GLU A 431 -5.96 14.71 -21.51
N THR A 432 -4.75 15.28 -21.65
CA THR A 432 -3.79 14.86 -22.67
C THR A 432 -2.36 14.85 -22.16
N LEU A 433 -1.55 13.99 -22.77
CA LEU A 433 -0.09 13.97 -22.65
C LEU A 433 0.55 14.24 -24.01
N GLU A 434 1.63 14.99 -24.02
CA GLU A 434 2.54 15.06 -25.14
C GLU A 434 3.68 14.06 -24.91
N LEU A 435 3.85 13.14 -25.83
CA LEU A 435 4.87 12.09 -25.81
C LEU A 435 5.90 12.34 -26.90
N GLU A 436 7.17 12.01 -26.60
CA GLU A 436 8.24 12.03 -27.58
C GLU A 436 8.87 10.64 -27.70
N THR A 437 8.83 10.06 -28.91
CA THR A 437 9.42 8.77 -29.26
C THR A 437 10.40 8.95 -30.41
N ASP A 438 11.67 8.63 -30.20
CA ASP A 438 12.73 8.78 -31.22
C ASP A 438 12.80 10.17 -31.88
N GLY A 439 12.41 11.23 -31.13
CA GLY A 439 12.38 12.64 -31.59
C GLY A 439 11.08 13.06 -32.29
N GLU A 440 10.14 12.14 -32.48
CA GLU A 440 8.80 12.44 -32.99
C GLU A 440 7.83 12.68 -31.81
N ARG A 441 7.03 13.74 -31.91
CA ARG A 441 6.06 14.14 -30.89
C ARG A 441 4.64 13.81 -31.29
N GLU A 442 3.87 13.32 -30.35
CA GLU A 442 2.45 13.10 -30.49
C GLU A 442 1.68 13.52 -29.24
N THR A 443 0.44 13.95 -29.42
CA THR A 443 -0.48 14.22 -28.32
C THR A 443 -1.48 13.10 -28.21
N VAL A 444 -1.60 12.51 -27.02
CA VAL A 444 -2.49 11.38 -26.73
C VAL A 444 -3.49 11.74 -25.63
N PRO A 445 -4.73 11.24 -25.69
CA PRO A 445 -5.67 11.37 -24.59
C PRO A 445 -5.16 10.56 -23.39
N ALA A 446 -5.27 11.10 -22.18
CA ALA A 446 -4.82 10.45 -20.96
C ALA A 446 -5.66 10.89 -19.76
N ALA A 447 -6.27 9.97 -19.06
CA ALA A 447 -6.98 10.26 -17.82
C ALA A 447 -6.04 10.24 -16.60
N ALA A 448 -4.91 9.53 -16.67
CA ALA A 448 -3.90 9.51 -15.61
C ALA A 448 -2.50 9.16 -16.11
N LEU A 449 -1.50 9.69 -15.40
CA LEU A 449 -0.09 9.37 -15.51
C LEU A 449 0.46 8.99 -14.14
N PHE A 450 0.95 7.76 -13.98
CA PHE A 450 1.69 7.32 -12.81
C PHE A 450 3.20 7.44 -13.06
N VAL A 451 3.86 8.24 -12.22
CA VAL A 451 5.30 8.53 -12.36
C VAL A 451 6.10 7.66 -11.38
N LEU A 452 6.87 6.71 -11.92
CA LEU A 452 7.63 5.69 -11.18
C LEU A 452 9.09 5.63 -11.64
N ILE A 453 9.73 6.80 -11.76
CA ILE A 453 11.09 7.00 -12.30
C ILE A 453 12.20 6.96 -11.24
N GLY A 454 11.94 6.34 -10.12
CA GLY A 454 12.85 6.25 -9.00
C GLY A 454 12.56 7.26 -7.90
N ALA A 455 13.44 7.30 -6.90
CA ALA A 455 13.24 8.09 -5.70
C ALA A 455 14.56 8.71 -5.23
N ARG A 456 14.47 9.74 -4.38
CA ARG A 456 15.59 10.42 -3.72
C ARG A 456 15.37 10.47 -2.21
N PRO A 457 16.42 10.47 -1.40
CA PRO A 457 16.31 10.69 0.04
C PRO A 457 16.05 12.19 0.32
N LEU A 458 15.25 12.47 1.38
CA LEU A 458 15.01 13.84 1.86
C LEU A 458 15.97 14.17 3.00
N THR A 459 17.22 14.42 2.69
CA THR A 459 18.31 14.60 3.64
C THR A 459 18.93 16.00 3.64
N GLU A 460 18.42 16.92 2.84
CA GLU A 460 18.98 18.27 2.67
C GLU A 460 18.90 19.12 3.96
N TRP A 461 17.93 18.82 4.85
CA TRP A 461 17.76 19.51 6.13
C TRP A 461 18.67 18.98 7.25
N LEU A 462 19.35 17.85 7.02
CA LEU A 462 20.25 17.26 8.01
C LEU A 462 21.55 18.07 8.14
N PRO A 463 22.15 18.09 9.33
CA PRO A 463 23.45 18.72 9.55
C PRO A 463 24.52 18.19 8.57
N GLU A 464 25.48 19.06 8.19
CA GLU A 464 26.61 18.67 7.33
C GLU A 464 27.50 17.60 7.94
N GLU A 465 27.52 17.50 9.26
CA GLU A 465 28.22 16.47 10.04
C GLU A 465 27.78 15.03 9.69
N ILE A 466 26.54 14.86 9.19
CA ILE A 466 26.04 13.56 8.74
C ILE A 466 26.49 13.35 7.28
N GLU A 467 27.43 12.43 7.09
CA GLU A 467 27.96 12.10 5.78
C GLU A 467 26.90 11.51 4.85
N ARG A 468 26.90 11.99 3.60
CA ARG A 468 25.99 11.54 2.53
C ARG A 468 26.80 11.21 1.28
N ASP A 469 26.33 10.24 0.51
CA ASP A 469 26.90 9.95 -0.80
C ASP A 469 26.50 11.02 -1.84
N GLU A 470 27.00 10.88 -3.07
CA GLU A 470 26.77 11.80 -4.18
C GLU A 470 25.29 11.94 -4.59
N TRP A 471 24.44 10.99 -4.17
CA TRP A 471 22.98 11.02 -4.40
C TRP A 471 22.18 11.50 -3.18
N GLY A 472 22.84 11.85 -2.08
CA GLY A 472 22.24 12.34 -0.85
C GLY A 472 21.82 11.24 0.15
N TYR A 473 22.14 9.96 -0.10
CA TYR A 473 21.87 8.89 0.86
C TYR A 473 22.86 8.94 2.03
N ILE A 474 22.36 8.65 3.25
CA ILE A 474 23.17 8.68 4.46
C ILE A 474 24.17 7.49 4.46
N VAL A 475 25.45 7.79 4.64
CA VAL A 475 26.48 6.78 4.83
C VAL A 475 26.42 6.29 6.27
N THR A 476 26.41 4.96 6.46
CA THR A 476 26.33 4.33 7.79
C THR A 476 27.38 3.25 7.97
N GLY A 477 27.87 3.11 9.20
CA GLY A 477 28.67 1.99 9.61
C GLY A 477 27.88 0.68 9.81
N PRO A 478 28.54 -0.40 10.26
CA PRO A 478 27.93 -1.72 10.41
C PRO A 478 26.73 -1.76 11.36
N SER A 479 26.76 -1.00 12.46
CA SER A 479 25.67 -0.90 13.44
C SER A 479 24.67 0.21 13.11
N ARG A 480 24.66 0.68 11.87
CA ARG A 480 23.82 1.77 11.36
C ARG A 480 24.10 3.15 11.96
N GLU A 481 25.24 3.32 12.63
CA GLU A 481 25.73 4.61 13.10
C GLU A 481 26.08 5.53 11.93
N THR A 482 25.76 6.81 12.07
CA THR A 482 26.22 7.87 11.17
C THR A 482 27.52 8.49 11.68
N THR A 483 28.09 9.44 10.93
CA THR A 483 29.24 10.24 11.38
C THR A 483 28.93 11.13 12.59
N MET A 484 27.65 11.45 12.83
CA MET A 484 27.20 12.21 14.02
C MET A 484 26.94 11.26 15.20
N PRO A 485 27.73 11.32 16.32
CA PRO A 485 27.56 10.41 17.44
C PRO A 485 26.13 10.43 18.01
N GLY A 486 25.57 9.25 18.33
CA GLY A 486 24.21 9.12 18.84
C GLY A 486 23.12 9.18 17.76
N VAL A 487 23.50 9.44 16.51
CA VAL A 487 22.58 9.43 15.38
C VAL A 487 22.83 8.20 14.50
N PHE A 488 21.76 7.48 14.22
CA PHE A 488 21.72 6.27 13.41
C PHE A 488 20.81 6.47 12.21
N ALA A 489 20.98 5.67 11.15
CA ALA A 489 20.07 5.73 10.01
C ALA A 489 19.72 4.32 9.52
N ALA A 490 18.46 4.13 9.12
CA ALA A 490 17.95 2.84 8.70
C ALA A 490 16.95 2.92 7.54
N GLY A 491 16.89 1.87 6.75
CA GLY A 491 15.96 1.76 5.62
C GLY A 491 16.46 2.46 4.36
N ASP A 492 15.52 2.88 3.52
CA ASP A 492 15.80 3.33 2.15
C ASP A 492 16.59 4.63 2.07
N VAL A 493 16.65 5.40 3.15
CA VAL A 493 17.45 6.64 3.26
C VAL A 493 18.95 6.36 3.30
N THR A 494 19.37 5.11 3.59
CA THR A 494 20.80 4.77 3.72
C THR A 494 21.42 4.40 2.37
N SER A 495 22.71 4.74 2.20
CA SER A 495 23.49 4.36 1.04
C SER A 495 23.53 2.84 0.89
N HIS A 496 23.51 2.35 -0.35
CA HIS A 496 23.49 0.93 -0.71
C HIS A 496 22.34 0.10 -0.11
N SER A 497 21.25 0.75 0.36
CA SER A 497 20.10 0.02 0.89
C SER A 497 19.41 -0.82 -0.19
N VAL A 498 19.05 -2.05 0.17
CA VAL A 498 18.15 -2.86 -0.64
C VAL A 498 16.72 -2.38 -0.37
N LYS A 499 16.12 -1.70 -1.34
CA LYS A 499 14.79 -1.08 -1.21
C LYS A 499 13.68 -2.14 -1.16
N ARG A 500 13.56 -2.80 0.00
CA ARG A 500 12.57 -3.84 0.30
C ARG A 500 12.07 -3.68 1.74
N VAL A 501 10.81 -3.95 1.95
CA VAL A 501 10.18 -3.85 3.28
C VAL A 501 10.92 -4.67 4.34
N ALA A 502 11.24 -5.93 4.04
CA ALA A 502 11.97 -6.80 4.98
C ALA A 502 13.37 -6.26 5.33
N SER A 503 14.10 -5.72 4.33
CA SER A 503 15.40 -5.09 4.54
C SER A 503 15.29 -3.83 5.39
N ALA A 504 14.27 -3.02 5.18
CA ALA A 504 14.02 -1.81 5.96
C ALA A 504 13.72 -2.14 7.42
N VAL A 505 12.84 -3.13 7.68
CA VAL A 505 12.54 -3.60 9.05
C VAL A 505 13.79 -4.14 9.73
N GLY A 506 14.58 -4.99 9.04
CA GLY A 506 15.84 -5.54 9.57
C GLY A 506 16.87 -4.45 9.86
N ALA A 507 16.97 -3.41 9.01
CA ALA A 507 17.87 -2.28 9.24
C ALA A 507 17.44 -1.46 10.47
N GLY A 508 16.13 -1.26 10.69
CA GLY A 508 15.58 -0.61 11.88
C GLY A 508 15.94 -1.39 13.15
N ALA A 509 15.72 -2.70 13.16
CA ALA A 509 16.09 -3.57 14.28
C ALA A 509 17.60 -3.52 14.59
N LEU A 510 18.43 -3.59 13.54
CA LEU A 510 19.89 -3.53 13.69
C LEU A 510 20.36 -2.20 14.28
N ALA A 511 19.74 -1.07 13.89
CA ALA A 511 20.05 0.25 14.44
C ALA A 511 19.86 0.29 15.96
N ILE A 512 18.87 -0.43 16.51
CA ILE A 512 18.63 -0.45 17.96
C ILE A 512 19.76 -1.14 18.72
N SER A 513 20.36 -2.19 18.15
CA SER A 513 21.59 -2.78 18.74
C SER A 513 22.72 -1.75 18.84
N GLY A 514 22.90 -0.91 17.80
CA GLY A 514 23.84 0.21 17.82
C GLY A 514 23.50 1.26 18.86
N VAL A 515 22.21 1.62 18.97
CA VAL A 515 21.70 2.57 19.99
C VAL A 515 22.02 2.08 21.39
N HIS A 516 21.75 0.82 21.73
CA HIS A 516 22.08 0.25 23.05
C HIS A 516 23.56 0.31 23.36
N ALA A 517 24.42 -0.06 22.40
CA ALA A 517 25.86 0.03 22.55
C ALA A 517 26.32 1.46 22.82
N TYR A 518 25.78 2.43 22.09
CA TYR A 518 26.07 3.85 22.27
C TYR A 518 25.60 4.35 23.64
N LEU A 519 24.35 4.09 24.04
CA LEU A 519 23.79 4.52 25.32
C LEU A 519 24.55 3.93 26.52
N THR A 520 25.04 2.70 26.41
CA THR A 520 25.86 2.06 27.43
C THR A 520 27.21 2.78 27.59
N GLN A 521 27.88 3.11 26.48
CA GLN A 521 29.13 3.85 26.49
C GLN A 521 28.94 5.28 27.02
N GLU A 522 27.85 5.92 26.64
CA GLU A 522 27.48 7.26 27.11
C GLU A 522 27.22 7.28 28.63
N ALA A 523 26.46 6.29 29.14
CA ALA A 523 26.23 6.16 30.58
C ALA A 523 27.52 5.99 31.39
N ALA A 524 28.51 5.28 30.84
CA ALA A 524 29.84 5.13 31.47
C ALA A 524 30.64 6.44 31.46
N ARG A 525 30.36 7.37 30.56
CA ARG A 525 31.06 8.67 30.47
C ARG A 525 30.36 9.80 31.26
N ARG A 526 29.07 9.65 31.52
CA ARG A 526 28.29 10.64 32.32
C ARG A 526 28.63 10.44 33.81
N PRO A 527 29.11 11.46 34.54
CA PRO A 527 29.23 11.37 35.99
C PRO A 527 27.81 11.16 36.57
N ALA A 528 27.72 10.32 37.62
CA ALA A 528 26.44 10.08 38.31
C ALA A 528 25.78 11.42 38.65
N ARG A 529 24.59 11.64 38.17
CA ARG A 529 23.76 12.76 38.62
C ARG A 529 23.42 12.44 40.08
N ASN A 530 24.01 13.20 41.01
CA ASN A 530 23.64 13.22 42.44
C ASN A 530 22.22 13.77 42.61
#